data_c9fd0c8c473c709e8b551d8fb06d243c
#
_entry.id   c9fd0c8c473c709e8b551d8fb06d243c
#
_cell.length_a   1.000
_cell.length_b   1.000
_cell.length_c   1.000
_cell.angle_alpha   90.00
_cell.angle_beta   90.00
_cell.angle_gamma   90.00
#
_symmetry.space_group_name_H-M   'P 1'
#
loop_
_entity.id
_entity.type
_entity.pdbx_description
1 polymer ?
#
loop_
_entity_poly.entity_id
_entity_poly.type
_entity_poly.pdbx_seq_one_letter_code
_entity_poly.pdbx_strand_id
1 'polypeptide(L)'
;MFYDIVCGERSGIMATKKKIVDITKEEKKSSEKFGKDSHGKIIKLEDKGDNKERGKKYRIFAILLWIVAIIFEVIGILRLSGVINWFSNLSVVTFLIICIVLDLLFFVPGSLLWKKANHIDPFSEKDKTKFWMLNNLGTILSVLAFLPIIIAVLTNKDLDKKDKTIVTVVAAIALLIAGVSSYDFNPISAEQLNHAEKEVMNVSGGNTVYWAPHSKKYHVDPDCPAFSQSETVYEGTVKQAFEKGLTDPCRRCIPELEEEE
;
A
#
# COMPACT_ATOMS: atom_id res chain seq x y z
N MET A 1 8.63 22.18 -41.07
CA MET A 1 8.64 23.56 -40.60
C MET A 1 8.95 23.47 -39.11
N PHE A 2 10.26 23.62 -38.80
CA PHE A 2 10.79 23.47 -37.43
C PHE A 2 10.45 24.73 -36.62
N TYR A 3 9.87 24.56 -35.43
CA TYR A 3 9.78 25.63 -34.45
C TYR A 3 10.92 25.47 -33.44
N ASP A 4 11.96 26.28 -33.62
CA ASP A 4 12.95 26.56 -32.59
C ASP A 4 12.31 27.48 -31.54
N ILE A 5 12.11 26.97 -30.34
CA ILE A 5 11.79 27.80 -29.18
C ILE A 5 13.12 28.10 -28.46
N VAL A 6 13.63 29.28 -28.72
CA VAL A 6 14.74 29.90 -28.01
C VAL A 6 14.32 30.19 -26.58
N CYS A 7 14.90 29.50 -25.63
CA CYS A 7 14.77 29.78 -24.21
C CYS A 7 15.73 30.91 -23.83
N GLY A 8 15.18 32.11 -23.55
CA GLY A 8 15.94 33.29 -23.17
C GLY A 8 16.65 33.13 -21.82
N GLU A 9 17.90 33.50 -21.81
CA GLU A 9 18.75 33.72 -20.62
C GLU A 9 18.08 34.69 -19.64
N ARG A 10 17.93 34.27 -18.39
CA ARG A 10 17.81 35.20 -17.25
C ARG A 10 18.58 34.68 -16.04
N SER A 11 19.73 35.34 -15.83
CA SER A 11 20.42 35.66 -14.57
C SER A 11 20.39 34.72 -13.37
N GLY A 12 21.55 34.15 -13.07
CA GLY A 12 22.19 34.17 -11.75
C GLY A 12 21.38 33.72 -10.54
N ILE A 13 20.91 32.46 -10.51
CA ILE A 13 20.61 31.80 -9.24
C ILE A 13 21.56 30.62 -9.16
N MET A 14 22.39 30.58 -8.09
CA MET A 14 23.26 29.45 -7.80
C MET A 14 22.42 28.17 -7.83
N ALA A 15 22.65 27.36 -8.85
CA ALA A 15 22.04 26.05 -8.96
C ALA A 15 22.57 25.18 -7.82
N THR A 16 21.81 25.07 -6.73
CA THR A 16 22.04 24.03 -5.72
C THR A 16 22.00 22.69 -6.43
N LYS A 17 23.08 21.96 -6.39
CA LYS A 17 23.26 20.67 -7.03
C LYS A 17 22.24 19.70 -6.38
N LYS A 18 21.11 19.44 -7.04
CA LYS A 18 20.09 18.51 -6.54
C LYS A 18 20.70 17.12 -6.39
N LYS A 19 20.48 16.50 -5.23
CA LYS A 19 20.85 15.10 -5.01
C LYS A 19 19.74 14.24 -5.60
N ILE A 20 20.01 13.60 -6.72
CA ILE A 20 19.11 12.57 -7.29
C ILE A 20 19.47 11.25 -6.62
N VAL A 21 18.49 10.67 -5.95
CA VAL A 21 18.61 9.36 -5.31
C VAL A 21 17.89 8.35 -6.21
N ASP A 22 18.67 7.49 -6.82
CA ASP A 22 18.16 6.36 -7.60
C ASP A 22 17.71 5.26 -6.63
N ILE A 23 16.42 5.18 -6.35
CA ILE A 23 15.84 4.17 -5.46
C ILE A 23 15.94 2.76 -6.05
N THR A 24 16.26 2.64 -7.34
CA THR A 24 16.51 1.33 -7.95
C THR A 24 17.75 0.66 -7.36
N LYS A 25 18.65 1.43 -6.71
CA LYS A 25 19.86 0.92 -6.06
C LYS A 25 19.63 0.37 -4.67
N GLU A 26 18.64 0.89 -3.94
CA GLU A 26 18.32 0.38 -2.60
C GLU A 26 17.62 -0.99 -2.64
N GLU A 27 16.84 -1.27 -3.69
CA GLU A 27 16.24 -2.59 -3.92
C GLU A 27 17.26 -3.62 -4.47
N LYS A 28 18.46 -3.17 -4.90
CA LYS A 28 19.51 -4.01 -5.51
C LYS A 28 20.14 -5.06 -4.61
N LYS A 29 19.86 -5.10 -3.32
CA LYS A 29 20.38 -6.18 -2.47
C LYS A 29 19.73 -7.55 -2.72
N SER A 30 18.73 -7.66 -3.61
CA SER A 30 18.02 -8.91 -3.87
C SER A 30 17.86 -9.34 -5.34
N SER A 31 18.29 -8.57 -6.34
CA SER A 31 18.26 -9.07 -7.74
C SER A 31 19.26 -8.36 -8.65
N GLU A 32 20.39 -8.98 -8.89
CA GLU A 32 21.34 -8.63 -9.96
C GLU A 32 20.80 -9.10 -11.32
N LYS A 33 20.29 -8.18 -12.15
CA LYS A 33 20.31 -8.29 -13.62
C LYS A 33 20.17 -6.89 -14.23
N PHE A 34 21.29 -6.22 -14.48
CA PHE A 34 21.33 -4.95 -15.21
C PHE A 34 22.15 -5.12 -16.48
N GLY A 35 21.54 -4.78 -17.64
CA GLY A 35 22.29 -4.50 -18.85
C GLY A 35 22.63 -3.01 -18.91
N LYS A 36 23.90 -2.67 -19.12
CA LYS A 36 24.32 -1.31 -19.51
C LYS A 36 24.23 -1.21 -21.02
N ASP A 37 23.64 -0.13 -21.54
CA ASP A 37 23.76 0.21 -22.95
C ASP A 37 25.14 0.87 -23.24
N SER A 38 25.48 1.00 -24.54
CA SER A 38 26.76 1.56 -25.01
C SER A 38 26.98 3.04 -24.62
N HIS A 39 25.97 3.72 -24.05
CA HIS A 39 26.01 5.12 -23.65
C HIS A 39 25.94 5.35 -22.13
N GLY A 40 26.03 4.29 -21.33
CA GLY A 40 25.99 4.37 -19.87
C GLY A 40 24.59 4.61 -19.30
N LYS A 41 23.55 4.64 -20.12
CA LYS A 41 22.16 4.72 -19.69
C LYS A 41 21.74 3.37 -19.10
N ILE A 42 21.32 3.35 -17.83
CA ILE A 42 20.78 2.15 -17.20
C ILE A 42 19.36 1.96 -17.72
N ILE A 43 19.17 0.99 -18.64
CA ILE A 43 17.84 0.57 -19.07
C ILE A 43 17.36 -0.46 -18.05
N LYS A 44 16.42 -0.11 -17.19
CA LYS A 44 15.75 -1.07 -16.32
C LYS A 44 14.66 -1.75 -17.13
N LEU A 45 14.94 -2.96 -17.58
CA LEU A 45 13.90 -3.87 -18.07
C LEU A 45 13.18 -4.41 -16.83
N GLU A 46 12.07 -3.77 -16.43
CA GLU A 46 11.17 -4.35 -15.43
C GLU A 46 10.41 -5.50 -16.07
N ASP A 47 10.76 -6.71 -15.65
CA ASP A 47 10.00 -7.89 -16.01
C ASP A 47 8.63 -7.83 -15.28
N LYS A 48 7.54 -7.78 -16.05
CA LYS A 48 6.16 -7.85 -15.49
C LYS A 48 5.97 -9.12 -14.62
N GLY A 49 6.80 -10.15 -14.81
CA GLY A 49 6.84 -11.36 -13.99
C GLY A 49 7.27 -11.09 -12.55
N ASP A 50 8.27 -10.27 -12.33
CA ASP A 50 8.80 -10.00 -10.97
C ASP A 50 7.77 -9.31 -10.08
N ASN A 51 7.06 -8.30 -10.57
CA ASN A 51 6.05 -7.60 -9.77
C ASN A 51 4.85 -8.49 -9.42
N LYS A 52 4.42 -9.36 -10.33
CA LYS A 52 3.39 -10.34 -10.04
C LYS A 52 3.83 -11.34 -8.97
N GLU A 53 5.07 -11.81 -9.03
CA GLU A 53 5.63 -12.68 -8.00
C GLU A 53 5.77 -11.97 -6.66
N ARG A 54 6.24 -10.73 -6.65
CA ARG A 54 6.32 -9.90 -5.43
C ARG A 54 4.94 -9.70 -4.81
N GLY A 55 3.95 -9.26 -5.59
CA GLY A 55 2.57 -9.11 -5.15
C GLY A 55 2.00 -10.40 -4.57
N LYS A 56 2.22 -11.54 -5.25
CA LYS A 56 1.81 -12.86 -4.76
C LYS A 56 2.44 -13.22 -3.41
N LYS A 57 3.74 -12.98 -3.23
CA LYS A 57 4.44 -13.22 -1.95
C LYS A 57 3.81 -12.40 -0.82
N TYR A 58 3.60 -11.10 -1.01
CA TYR A 58 2.96 -10.25 0.00
C TYR A 58 1.53 -10.72 0.33
N ARG A 59 0.74 -11.15 -0.66
CA ARG A 59 -0.61 -11.71 -0.42
C ARG A 59 -0.56 -13.00 0.40
N ILE A 60 0.39 -13.89 0.13
CA ILE A 60 0.56 -15.13 0.90
C ILE A 60 0.92 -14.80 2.35
N PHE A 61 1.88 -13.90 2.59
CA PHE A 61 2.24 -13.49 3.96
C PHE A 61 1.06 -12.81 4.68
N ALA A 62 0.29 -11.98 3.99
CA ALA A 62 -0.92 -11.38 4.56
C ALA A 62 -1.93 -12.43 5.02
N ILE A 63 -2.21 -13.43 4.17
CA ILE A 63 -3.12 -14.54 4.50
C ILE A 63 -2.60 -15.33 5.69
N LEU A 64 -1.29 -15.64 5.75
CA LEU A 64 -0.72 -16.37 6.88
C LEU A 64 -0.88 -15.60 8.19
N LEU A 65 -0.66 -14.28 8.18
CA LEU A 65 -0.87 -13.43 9.35
C LEU A 65 -2.34 -13.39 9.78
N TRP A 66 -3.28 -13.32 8.85
CA TRP A 66 -4.71 -13.37 9.15
C TRP A 66 -5.15 -14.72 9.71
N ILE A 67 -4.58 -15.84 9.22
CA ILE A 67 -4.83 -17.16 9.80
C ILE A 67 -4.37 -17.21 11.26
N VAL A 68 -3.18 -16.66 11.58
CA VAL A 68 -2.69 -16.59 12.96
C VAL A 68 -3.60 -15.72 13.82
N ALA A 69 -4.07 -14.57 13.31
CA ALA A 69 -5.01 -13.70 13.99
C ALA A 69 -6.31 -14.45 14.34
N ILE A 70 -6.94 -15.08 13.37
CA ILE A 70 -8.18 -15.87 13.57
C ILE A 70 -7.99 -17.00 14.59
N ILE A 71 -6.80 -17.63 14.65
CA ILE A 71 -6.51 -18.65 15.67
C ILE A 71 -6.62 -18.06 17.08
N PHE A 72 -6.09 -16.86 17.33
CA PHE A 72 -6.22 -16.20 18.63
C PHE A 72 -7.66 -15.85 18.97
N GLU A 73 -8.46 -15.40 17.99
CA GLU A 73 -9.89 -15.19 18.20
C GLU A 73 -10.61 -16.48 18.60
N VAL A 74 -10.39 -17.56 17.83
CA VAL A 74 -11.01 -18.87 18.12
C VAL A 74 -10.61 -19.37 19.52
N ILE A 75 -9.33 -19.26 19.91
CA ILE A 75 -8.85 -19.61 21.24
C ILE A 75 -9.57 -18.77 22.31
N GLY A 76 -9.75 -17.47 22.09
CA GLY A 76 -10.51 -16.60 22.99
C GLY A 76 -11.95 -17.06 23.19
N ILE A 77 -12.65 -17.37 22.10
CA ILE A 77 -14.04 -17.85 22.12
C ILE A 77 -14.15 -19.23 22.82
N LEU A 78 -13.22 -20.16 22.55
CA LEU A 78 -13.18 -21.46 23.20
C LEU A 78 -12.93 -21.35 24.72
N ARG A 79 -12.09 -20.40 25.15
CA ARG A 79 -11.89 -20.11 26.58
C ARG A 79 -13.13 -19.51 27.23
N LEU A 80 -13.81 -18.58 26.52
CA LEU A 80 -15.06 -17.97 26.97
C LEU A 80 -16.18 -19.00 27.13
N SER A 81 -16.22 -19.99 26.23
CA SER A 81 -17.22 -21.07 26.23
C SER A 81 -16.90 -22.18 27.25
N GLY A 82 -15.78 -22.08 27.98
CA GLY A 82 -15.37 -23.09 28.94
C GLY A 82 -14.84 -24.40 28.34
N VAL A 83 -14.70 -24.47 27.00
CA VAL A 83 -14.18 -25.66 26.29
C VAL A 83 -12.71 -25.91 26.62
N ILE A 84 -11.93 -24.82 26.74
CA ILE A 84 -10.54 -24.88 27.14
C ILE A 84 -10.32 -24.12 28.45
N ASN A 85 -9.44 -24.64 29.32
CA ASN A 85 -9.07 -24.02 30.60
C ASN A 85 -7.57 -23.71 30.67
N TRP A 86 -6.97 -23.38 29.53
CA TRP A 86 -5.58 -22.97 29.47
C TRP A 86 -5.37 -21.69 30.29
N PHE A 87 -4.26 -21.62 31.00
CA PHE A 87 -3.93 -20.48 31.86
C PHE A 87 -5.03 -20.16 32.89
N SER A 88 -5.48 -21.20 33.62
CA SER A 88 -6.52 -21.09 34.68
C SER A 88 -6.24 -20.02 35.74
N ASN A 89 -4.98 -19.62 35.91
CA ASN A 89 -4.57 -18.54 36.80
C ASN A 89 -4.96 -17.13 36.31
N LEU A 90 -5.31 -16.99 35.03
CA LEU A 90 -5.77 -15.71 34.45
C LEU A 90 -7.29 -15.65 34.47
N SER A 91 -7.83 -14.47 34.81
CA SER A 91 -9.28 -14.25 34.63
C SER A 91 -9.66 -14.38 33.16
N VAL A 92 -10.89 -14.82 32.88
CA VAL A 92 -11.41 -14.93 31.50
C VAL A 92 -11.30 -13.60 30.77
N VAL A 93 -11.61 -12.50 31.43
CA VAL A 93 -11.52 -11.14 30.88
C VAL A 93 -10.10 -10.79 30.44
N THR A 94 -9.12 -11.00 31.32
CA THR A 94 -7.72 -10.73 31.01
C THR A 94 -7.24 -11.57 29.83
N PHE A 95 -7.62 -12.86 29.81
CA PHE A 95 -7.29 -13.76 28.71
C PHE A 95 -7.87 -13.29 27.37
N LEU A 96 -9.16 -12.89 27.35
CA LEU A 96 -9.82 -12.38 26.16
C LEU A 96 -9.15 -11.11 25.65
N ILE A 97 -8.80 -10.19 26.54
CA ILE A 97 -8.09 -8.95 26.14
C ILE A 97 -6.75 -9.27 25.51
N ILE A 98 -5.99 -10.21 26.07
CA ILE A 98 -4.71 -10.67 25.49
C ILE A 98 -4.95 -11.25 24.08
N CYS A 99 -5.96 -12.11 23.91
CA CYS A 99 -6.28 -12.69 22.60
C CYS A 99 -6.64 -11.59 21.58
N ILE A 100 -7.48 -10.61 21.95
CA ILE A 100 -7.87 -9.49 21.08
C ILE A 100 -6.64 -8.63 20.68
N VAL A 101 -5.73 -8.38 21.63
CA VAL A 101 -4.50 -7.63 21.33
C VAL A 101 -3.57 -8.42 20.41
N LEU A 102 -3.43 -9.73 20.62
CA LEU A 102 -2.63 -10.58 19.74
C LEU A 102 -3.26 -10.69 18.35
N ASP A 103 -4.60 -10.87 18.28
CA ASP A 103 -5.32 -10.85 17.01
C ASP A 103 -5.02 -9.54 16.24
N LEU A 104 -5.20 -8.39 16.86
CA LEU A 104 -4.92 -7.08 16.26
C LEU A 104 -3.44 -6.94 15.81
N LEU A 105 -2.50 -7.46 16.61
CA LEU A 105 -1.06 -7.42 16.32
C LEU A 105 -0.68 -8.17 15.05
N PHE A 106 -1.38 -9.26 14.72
CA PHE A 106 -1.17 -10.01 13.49
C PHE A 106 -2.08 -9.54 12.35
N PHE A 107 -3.30 -9.11 12.68
CA PHE A 107 -4.28 -8.70 11.68
C PHE A 107 -3.87 -7.43 10.92
N VAL A 108 -3.44 -6.38 11.64
CA VAL A 108 -3.07 -5.09 11.04
C VAL A 108 -1.88 -5.21 10.08
N PRO A 109 -0.75 -5.84 10.44
CA PRO A 109 0.34 -6.05 9.49
C PRO A 109 -0.08 -6.87 8.27
N GLY A 110 -0.92 -7.90 8.45
CA GLY A 110 -1.50 -8.67 7.34
C GLY A 110 -2.25 -7.77 6.35
N SER A 111 -3.09 -6.89 6.86
CA SER A 111 -3.86 -5.94 6.04
C SER A 111 -2.98 -4.92 5.32
N LEU A 112 -1.92 -4.41 5.98
CA LEU A 112 -0.97 -3.51 5.35
C LEU A 112 -0.17 -4.21 4.23
N LEU A 113 0.22 -5.47 4.43
CA LEU A 113 0.87 -6.27 3.39
C LEU A 113 -0.06 -6.55 2.22
N TRP A 114 -1.34 -6.78 2.47
CA TRP A 114 -2.35 -6.96 1.42
C TRP A 114 -2.51 -5.70 0.57
N LYS A 115 -2.64 -4.52 1.19
CA LYS A 115 -2.68 -3.24 0.48
C LYS A 115 -1.41 -3.02 -0.34
N LYS A 116 -0.25 -3.27 0.25
CA LYS A 116 1.04 -3.17 -0.46
C LYS A 116 1.08 -4.10 -1.68
N ALA A 117 0.58 -5.32 -1.55
CA ALA A 117 0.49 -6.26 -2.67
C ALA A 117 -0.39 -5.73 -3.81
N ASN A 118 -1.52 -5.10 -3.47
CA ASN A 118 -2.44 -4.52 -4.46
C ASN A 118 -1.85 -3.30 -5.17
N HIS A 119 -0.97 -2.54 -4.52
CA HIS A 119 -0.25 -1.44 -5.16
C HIS A 119 0.90 -1.93 -6.06
N ILE A 120 1.52 -3.09 -5.75
CA ILE A 120 2.58 -3.69 -6.57
C ILE A 120 2.00 -4.39 -7.81
N ASP A 121 0.91 -5.13 -7.63
CA ASP A 121 0.24 -5.92 -8.66
C ASP A 121 -1.27 -5.64 -8.58
N PRO A 122 -1.73 -4.49 -9.14
CA PRO A 122 -3.10 -4.03 -8.97
C PRO A 122 -4.10 -4.91 -9.69
N PHE A 123 -5.31 -5.00 -9.13
CA PHE A 123 -6.43 -5.67 -9.75
C PHE A 123 -7.05 -4.85 -10.87
N SER A 124 -7.67 -5.53 -11.82
CA SER A 124 -8.46 -4.89 -12.89
C SER A 124 -9.77 -4.33 -12.35
N GLU A 125 -10.14 -3.12 -12.78
CA GLU A 125 -11.40 -2.45 -12.43
C GLU A 125 -12.56 -2.75 -13.38
N LYS A 126 -12.38 -3.63 -14.36
CA LYS A 126 -13.44 -4.04 -15.30
C LYS A 126 -14.67 -4.57 -14.58
N ASP A 127 -14.48 -5.25 -13.45
CA ASP A 127 -15.53 -5.64 -12.52
C ASP A 127 -15.38 -4.80 -11.25
N LYS A 128 -16.16 -3.73 -11.16
CA LYS A 128 -16.12 -2.76 -10.04
C LYS A 128 -16.38 -3.40 -8.68
N THR A 129 -17.30 -4.36 -8.61
CA THR A 129 -17.62 -5.07 -7.35
C THR A 129 -16.45 -5.91 -6.88
N LYS A 130 -15.88 -6.72 -7.77
CA LYS A 130 -14.72 -7.54 -7.48
C LYS A 130 -13.50 -6.69 -7.12
N PHE A 131 -13.27 -5.60 -7.87
CA PHE A 131 -12.20 -4.64 -7.60
C PHE A 131 -12.31 -4.07 -6.19
N TRP A 132 -13.50 -3.56 -5.81
CA TRP A 132 -13.73 -3.03 -4.47
C TRP A 132 -13.52 -4.07 -3.37
N MET A 133 -14.09 -5.27 -3.54
CA MET A 133 -13.95 -6.35 -2.55
C MET A 133 -12.49 -6.77 -2.34
N LEU A 134 -11.72 -6.94 -3.43
CA LEU A 134 -10.33 -7.38 -3.33
C LEU A 134 -9.41 -6.30 -2.74
N ASN A 135 -9.68 -5.02 -3.00
CA ASN A 135 -8.92 -3.94 -2.40
C ASN A 135 -9.26 -3.73 -0.92
N ASN A 136 -10.51 -3.99 -0.52
CA ASN A 136 -10.98 -3.83 0.85
C ASN A 136 -11.14 -5.17 1.59
N LEU A 137 -10.49 -6.25 1.13
CA LEU A 137 -10.62 -7.58 1.73
C LEU A 137 -10.25 -7.58 3.21
N GLY A 138 -9.20 -6.86 3.61
CA GLY A 138 -8.83 -6.71 5.01
C GLY A 138 -9.92 -6.07 5.85
N THR A 139 -10.63 -5.05 5.35
CA THR A 139 -11.76 -4.42 6.05
C THR A 139 -12.93 -5.40 6.21
N ILE A 140 -13.25 -6.17 5.19
CA ILE A 140 -14.29 -7.19 5.26
C ILE A 140 -13.91 -8.25 6.29
N LEU A 141 -12.66 -8.73 6.26
CA LEU A 141 -12.16 -9.73 7.19
C LEU A 141 -12.09 -9.20 8.63
N SER A 142 -11.86 -7.88 8.86
CA SER A 142 -11.87 -7.33 10.22
C SER A 142 -13.24 -7.47 10.90
N VAL A 143 -14.32 -7.29 10.13
CA VAL A 143 -15.67 -7.53 10.66
C VAL A 143 -15.87 -9.01 11.01
N LEU A 144 -15.41 -9.91 10.13
CA LEU A 144 -15.53 -11.36 10.36
C LEU A 144 -14.63 -11.83 11.52
N ALA A 145 -13.51 -11.16 11.77
CA ALA A 145 -12.59 -11.51 12.86
C ALA A 145 -13.06 -10.99 14.23
N PHE A 146 -13.57 -9.78 14.33
CA PHE A 146 -13.87 -9.18 15.64
C PHE A 146 -15.33 -9.23 16.04
N LEU A 147 -16.28 -9.39 15.09
CA LEU A 147 -17.70 -9.41 15.39
C LEU A 147 -18.13 -10.68 16.17
N PRO A 148 -17.61 -11.89 15.86
CA PRO A 148 -18.01 -13.10 16.59
C PRO A 148 -17.64 -13.04 18.08
N ILE A 149 -16.46 -12.53 18.45
CA ILE A 149 -16.06 -12.39 19.85
C ILE A 149 -16.93 -11.37 20.59
N ILE A 150 -17.33 -10.27 19.94
CA ILE A 150 -18.25 -9.28 20.51
C ILE A 150 -19.60 -9.95 20.81
N ILE A 151 -20.16 -10.69 19.86
CA ILE A 151 -21.42 -11.41 20.03
C ILE A 151 -21.29 -12.44 21.13
N ALA A 152 -20.22 -13.24 21.14
CA ALA A 152 -19.97 -14.26 22.15
C ALA A 152 -19.91 -13.69 23.57
N VAL A 153 -19.22 -12.55 23.75
CA VAL A 153 -19.12 -11.87 25.05
C VAL A 153 -20.48 -11.32 25.50
N LEU A 154 -21.23 -10.67 24.61
CA LEU A 154 -22.52 -10.08 24.93
C LEU A 154 -23.58 -11.14 25.31
N THR A 155 -23.53 -12.30 24.65
CA THR A 155 -24.49 -13.41 24.87
C THR A 155 -24.06 -14.35 25.99
N ASN A 156 -22.80 -14.32 26.45
CA ASN A 156 -22.33 -15.16 27.54
C ASN A 156 -23.11 -14.88 28.83
N LYS A 157 -23.45 -15.91 29.58
CA LYS A 157 -24.26 -15.79 30.82
C LYS A 157 -23.40 -15.73 32.09
N ASP A 158 -22.15 -16.19 32.01
CA ASP A 158 -21.27 -16.35 33.16
C ASP A 158 -20.46 -15.06 33.46
N LEU A 159 -20.34 -14.15 32.48
CA LEU A 159 -19.70 -12.85 32.68
C LEU A 159 -20.69 -11.85 33.28
N ASP A 160 -20.20 -11.06 34.23
CA ASP A 160 -20.96 -9.95 34.79
C ASP A 160 -21.08 -8.77 33.78
N LYS A 161 -21.93 -7.79 34.10
CA LYS A 161 -22.18 -6.64 33.21
C LYS A 161 -20.93 -5.78 33.01
N LYS A 162 -20.08 -5.64 34.03
CA LYS A 162 -18.85 -4.85 33.96
C LYS A 162 -17.83 -5.50 33.04
N ASP A 163 -17.63 -6.80 33.19
CA ASP A 163 -16.71 -7.61 32.39
C ASP A 163 -17.12 -7.63 30.92
N LYS A 164 -18.41 -7.83 30.63
CA LYS A 164 -18.96 -7.70 29.28
C LYS A 164 -18.67 -6.35 28.66
N THR A 165 -18.92 -5.28 29.38
CA THR A 165 -18.68 -3.92 28.89
C THR A 165 -17.21 -3.69 28.58
N ILE A 166 -16.29 -4.09 29.45
CA ILE A 166 -14.85 -3.92 29.25
C ILE A 166 -14.39 -4.64 27.99
N VAL A 167 -14.70 -5.93 27.87
CA VAL A 167 -14.25 -6.72 26.69
C VAL A 167 -14.88 -6.23 25.41
N THR A 168 -16.18 -5.90 25.44
CA THR A 168 -16.87 -5.38 24.25
C THR A 168 -16.29 -4.04 23.78
N VAL A 169 -15.98 -3.13 24.69
CA VAL A 169 -15.35 -1.84 24.33
C VAL A 169 -13.95 -2.06 23.73
N VAL A 170 -13.15 -2.95 24.33
CA VAL A 170 -11.82 -3.27 23.80
C VAL A 170 -11.93 -3.90 22.40
N ALA A 171 -12.83 -4.86 22.21
CA ALA A 171 -13.05 -5.51 20.92
C ALA A 171 -13.59 -4.53 19.86
N ALA A 172 -14.48 -3.61 20.23
CA ALA A 172 -15.00 -2.58 19.33
C ALA A 172 -13.89 -1.61 18.90
N ILE A 173 -13.02 -1.20 19.80
CA ILE A 173 -11.84 -0.36 19.48
C ILE A 173 -10.90 -1.14 18.53
N ALA A 174 -10.63 -2.42 18.81
CA ALA A 174 -9.80 -3.26 17.95
C ALA A 174 -10.39 -3.39 16.55
N LEU A 175 -11.71 -3.60 16.43
CA LEU A 175 -12.42 -3.63 15.15
C LEU A 175 -12.28 -2.31 14.38
N LEU A 176 -12.41 -1.17 15.04
CA LEU A 176 -12.24 0.15 14.41
C LEU A 176 -10.81 0.34 13.91
N ILE A 177 -9.80 0.01 14.72
CA ILE A 177 -8.39 0.08 14.32
C ILE A 177 -8.12 -0.84 13.12
N ALA A 178 -8.55 -2.10 13.21
CA ALA A 178 -8.38 -3.08 12.15
C ALA A 178 -9.09 -2.64 10.86
N GLY A 179 -10.34 -2.19 10.94
CA GLY A 179 -11.14 -1.75 9.81
C GLY A 179 -10.52 -0.53 9.09
N VAL A 180 -10.22 0.53 9.85
CA VAL A 180 -9.65 1.77 9.28
C VAL A 180 -8.25 1.51 8.69
N SER A 181 -7.38 0.75 9.40
CA SER A 181 -6.05 0.44 8.90
C SER A 181 -6.06 -0.45 7.66
N SER A 182 -7.10 -1.26 7.50
CA SER A 182 -7.26 -2.18 6.36
C SER A 182 -7.91 -1.55 5.14
N TYR A 183 -8.69 -0.47 5.32
CA TYR A 183 -9.37 0.20 4.22
C TYR A 183 -8.37 0.87 3.28
N ASP A 184 -8.52 0.64 1.97
CA ASP A 184 -7.73 1.33 0.96
C ASP A 184 -8.49 2.55 0.44
N PHE A 185 -8.03 3.74 0.84
CA PHE A 185 -8.64 5.02 0.47
C PHE A 185 -8.33 5.43 -0.97
N ASN A 186 -7.25 4.91 -1.55
CA ASN A 186 -6.80 5.22 -2.91
C ASN A 186 -6.39 3.93 -3.64
N PRO A 187 -7.35 3.04 -3.92
CA PRO A 187 -7.05 1.79 -4.61
C PRO A 187 -6.59 2.08 -6.04
N ILE A 188 -5.53 1.41 -6.45
CA ILE A 188 -4.95 1.52 -7.79
C ILE A 188 -5.51 0.40 -8.66
N SER A 189 -5.91 0.73 -9.91
CA SER A 189 -6.30 -0.27 -10.90
C SER A 189 -5.17 -0.59 -11.87
N ALA A 190 -5.23 -1.79 -12.45
CA ALA A 190 -4.31 -2.19 -13.50
C ALA A 190 -4.46 -1.32 -14.75
N GLU A 191 -5.68 -0.86 -15.02
CA GLU A 191 -6.01 0.01 -16.14
C GLU A 191 -5.38 1.40 -15.96
N GLN A 192 -5.50 2.00 -14.77
CA GLN A 192 -4.88 3.30 -14.44
C GLN A 192 -3.36 3.22 -14.57
N LEU A 193 -2.74 2.15 -14.04
CA LEU A 193 -1.29 1.98 -14.15
C LEU A 193 -0.85 1.85 -15.62
N ASN A 194 -1.55 1.03 -16.42
CA ASN A 194 -1.23 0.84 -17.83
C ASN A 194 -1.42 2.14 -18.63
N HIS A 195 -2.43 2.96 -18.30
CA HIS A 195 -2.66 4.25 -18.92
C HIS A 195 -1.50 5.20 -18.62
N ALA A 196 -1.14 5.36 -17.36
CA ALA A 196 -0.03 6.20 -16.93
C ALA A 196 1.32 5.78 -17.55
N GLU A 197 1.60 4.48 -17.66
CA GLU A 197 2.80 3.97 -18.35
C GLU A 197 2.83 4.37 -19.83
N LYS A 198 1.69 4.30 -20.52
CA LYS A 198 1.60 4.69 -21.93
C LYS A 198 1.78 6.21 -22.12
N GLU A 199 1.15 7.02 -21.27
CA GLU A 199 1.31 8.48 -21.29
C GLU A 199 2.77 8.89 -21.09
N VAL A 200 3.43 8.35 -20.06
CA VAL A 200 4.85 8.63 -19.80
C VAL A 200 5.71 8.18 -20.98
N MET A 201 5.44 6.99 -21.53
CA MET A 201 6.17 6.49 -22.70
C MET A 201 6.00 7.42 -23.92
N ASN A 202 4.79 7.92 -24.16
CA ASN A 202 4.50 8.83 -25.29
C ASN A 202 5.22 10.17 -25.15
N VAL A 203 5.34 10.70 -23.93
CA VAL A 203 5.96 12.02 -23.68
C VAL A 203 7.49 11.93 -23.57
N SER A 204 8.02 10.92 -22.87
CA SER A 204 9.45 10.82 -22.56
C SER A 204 10.22 9.79 -23.37
N GLY A 205 9.51 8.93 -24.13
CA GLY A 205 10.12 7.80 -24.83
C GLY A 205 10.63 6.69 -23.91
N GLY A 206 10.30 6.75 -22.61
CA GLY A 206 10.73 5.79 -21.60
C GLY A 206 9.71 5.64 -20.47
N ASN A 207 10.06 4.89 -19.42
CA ASN A 207 9.19 4.67 -18.26
C ASN A 207 9.80 5.28 -16.97
N THR A 208 10.74 6.24 -17.13
CA THR A 208 11.42 6.89 -16.00
C THR A 208 10.63 8.11 -15.56
N VAL A 209 10.40 8.20 -14.26
CA VAL A 209 9.72 9.34 -13.62
C VAL A 209 10.49 9.79 -12.40
N TYR A 210 10.24 11.03 -11.99
CA TYR A 210 10.92 11.70 -10.90
C TYR A 210 9.91 12.24 -9.89
N TRP A 211 10.28 12.24 -8.61
CA TRP A 211 9.47 12.84 -7.54
C TRP A 211 10.31 13.32 -6.37
N ALA A 212 9.81 14.31 -5.65
CA ALA A 212 10.43 14.80 -4.42
C ALA A 212 9.88 14.06 -3.19
N PRO A 213 10.59 14.08 -2.04
CA PRO A 213 10.04 13.68 -0.76
C PRO A 213 8.70 14.41 -0.52
N HIS A 214 7.67 13.69 -0.06
CA HIS A 214 6.33 14.24 0.19
C HIS A 214 5.58 14.80 -1.04
N SER A 215 6.09 14.57 -2.24
CA SER A 215 5.36 14.89 -3.48
C SER A 215 4.05 14.09 -3.55
N LYS A 216 3.03 14.70 -4.15
CA LYS A 216 1.76 14.02 -4.47
C LYS A 216 1.68 13.61 -5.93
N LYS A 217 2.66 14.05 -6.75
CA LYS A 217 2.69 13.85 -8.20
C LYS A 217 4.06 13.37 -8.64
N TYR A 218 4.10 12.61 -9.73
CA TYR A 218 5.35 12.28 -10.41
C TYR A 218 5.58 13.20 -11.61
N HIS A 219 6.81 13.26 -12.07
CA HIS A 219 7.27 14.14 -13.15
C HIS A 219 8.08 13.33 -14.16
N VAL A 220 8.03 13.67 -15.43
CA VAL A 220 8.90 13.09 -16.48
C VAL A 220 10.17 13.90 -16.69
N ASP A 221 10.19 15.17 -16.25
CA ASP A 221 11.34 16.05 -16.32
C ASP A 221 11.99 16.19 -14.93
N PRO A 222 13.28 15.81 -14.77
CA PRO A 222 14.00 15.95 -13.51
C PRO A 222 14.21 17.41 -13.10
N ASP A 223 14.15 18.35 -14.04
CA ASP A 223 14.33 19.78 -13.82
C ASP A 223 12.99 20.55 -13.76
N CYS A 224 11.88 19.84 -13.64
CA CYS A 224 10.57 20.47 -13.55
C CYS A 224 10.50 21.53 -12.45
N PRO A 225 10.04 22.77 -12.75
CA PRO A 225 9.97 23.85 -11.77
C PRO A 225 9.08 23.54 -10.56
N ALA A 226 8.19 22.57 -10.67
CA ALA A 226 7.27 22.21 -9.57
C ALA A 226 7.98 21.64 -8.33
N PHE A 227 9.19 21.12 -8.48
CA PHE A 227 10.02 20.68 -7.34
C PHE A 227 11.43 21.27 -7.34
N SER A 228 11.59 22.46 -7.96
CA SER A 228 12.89 23.17 -8.04
C SER A 228 13.52 23.46 -6.66
N GLN A 229 12.69 23.58 -5.61
CA GLN A 229 13.15 23.83 -4.23
C GLN A 229 13.51 22.55 -3.46
N SER A 230 13.34 21.37 -4.06
CA SER A 230 13.65 20.11 -3.38
C SER A 230 15.12 19.78 -3.52
N GLU A 231 15.82 19.59 -2.40
CA GLU A 231 17.23 19.18 -2.38
C GLU A 231 17.44 17.73 -2.85
N THR A 232 16.39 16.90 -2.68
CA THR A 232 16.43 15.48 -3.05
C THR A 232 15.32 15.19 -4.05
N VAL A 233 15.66 14.47 -5.12
CA VAL A 233 14.74 13.98 -6.12
C VAL A 233 14.98 12.48 -6.27
N TYR A 234 13.91 11.70 -6.21
CA TYR A 234 13.95 10.28 -6.47
C TYR A 234 13.71 10.01 -7.94
N GLU A 235 14.41 9.03 -8.48
CA GLU A 235 14.24 8.52 -9.83
C GLU A 235 13.74 7.07 -9.76
N GLY A 236 12.74 6.74 -10.58
CA GLY A 236 12.18 5.41 -10.64
C GLY A 236 11.22 5.24 -11.81
N THR A 237 10.48 4.15 -11.81
CA THR A 237 9.46 3.86 -12.82
C THR A 237 8.09 4.39 -12.41
N VAL A 238 7.15 4.46 -13.37
CA VAL A 238 5.73 4.75 -13.08
C VAL A 238 5.17 3.80 -12.03
N LYS A 239 5.50 2.51 -12.10
CA LYS A 239 5.08 1.52 -11.09
C LYS A 239 5.59 1.86 -9.70
N GLN A 240 6.87 2.24 -9.58
CA GLN A 240 7.46 2.63 -8.30
C GLN A 240 6.82 3.90 -7.74
N ALA A 241 6.44 4.84 -8.60
CA ALA A 241 5.66 6.01 -8.20
C ALA A 241 4.27 5.60 -7.66
N PHE A 242 3.58 4.71 -8.36
CA PHE A 242 2.29 4.16 -7.92
C PHE A 242 2.39 3.37 -6.62
N GLU A 243 3.43 2.55 -6.42
CA GLU A 243 3.72 1.86 -5.15
C GLU A 243 3.87 2.84 -3.98
N LYS A 244 4.29 4.09 -4.24
CA LYS A 244 4.38 5.18 -3.25
C LYS A 244 3.09 5.99 -3.11
N GLY A 245 2.03 5.65 -3.86
CA GLY A 245 0.76 6.36 -3.88
C GLY A 245 0.77 7.62 -4.75
N LEU A 246 1.78 7.77 -5.65
CA LEU A 246 1.86 8.86 -6.62
C LEU A 246 1.17 8.40 -7.90
N THR A 247 -0.13 8.62 -8.01
CA THR A 247 -0.96 8.16 -9.13
C THR A 247 -1.14 9.23 -10.21
N ASP A 248 -0.92 10.50 -9.85
CA ASP A 248 -1.17 11.62 -10.74
C ASP A 248 0.12 12.17 -11.35
N PRO A 249 0.15 12.43 -12.67
CA PRO A 249 1.25 13.14 -13.31
C PRO A 249 1.25 14.63 -12.96
N CYS A 250 2.38 15.26 -13.13
CA CYS A 250 2.47 16.71 -13.12
C CYS A 250 1.88 17.29 -14.41
N ARG A 251 0.88 18.15 -14.33
CA ARG A 251 0.24 18.80 -15.47
C ARG A 251 1.19 19.65 -16.33
N ARG A 252 2.33 20.08 -15.78
CA ARG A 252 3.35 20.82 -16.56
C ARG A 252 4.22 19.88 -17.39
N CYS A 253 4.43 18.66 -16.91
CA CYS A 253 5.24 17.66 -17.61
C CYS A 253 4.39 16.87 -18.62
N ILE A 254 3.16 16.54 -18.23
CA ILE A 254 2.18 15.83 -19.05
C ILE A 254 0.92 16.71 -19.02
N PRO A 255 0.71 17.58 -20.05
CA PRO A 255 -0.54 18.32 -20.20
C PRO A 255 -1.69 17.33 -20.38
N GLU A 256 -2.80 17.56 -19.68
CA GLU A 256 -4.04 16.84 -19.99
C GLU A 256 -4.37 17.09 -21.46
N LEU A 257 -4.35 16.05 -22.27
CA LEU A 257 -4.91 16.13 -23.61
C LEU A 257 -6.41 16.33 -23.39
N GLU A 258 -6.95 17.48 -23.84
CA GLU A 258 -8.39 17.67 -23.89
C GLU A 258 -8.94 16.50 -24.71
N GLU A 259 -9.73 15.63 -24.06
CA GLU A 259 -10.48 14.61 -24.77
C GLU A 259 -11.41 15.37 -25.72
N GLU A 260 -11.10 15.35 -27.02
CA GLU A 260 -12.03 15.81 -28.04
C GLU A 260 -13.27 14.91 -27.95
N GLU A 261 -14.39 15.51 -27.48
CA GLU A 261 -15.73 14.89 -27.46
C GLU A 261 -16.21 14.51 -28.86
#